data_ab0be4b21426fbcf4ab696cebd9144eb
#
_entry.id   ab0be4b21426fbcf4ab696cebd9144eb
#
_cell.length_a   1.000
_cell.length_b   1.000
_cell.length_c   1.000
_cell.angle_alpha   90.00
_cell.angle_beta   90.00
_cell.angle_gamma   90.00
#
_symmetry.space_group_name_H-M   'P 1'
#
loop_
_entity.id
_entity.type
_entity.pdbx_description
1 polymer ?
#
loop_
_entity_poly.entity_id
_entity_poly.type
_entity_poly.pdbx_seq_one_letter_code
_entity_poly.pdbx_strand_id
1 'polypeptide(L)'
;PNVIYIFPDQMRNHAMGFWKEAGFRDAVNFEGDPVHTPNLDRFAKESVVLTSAMSNCPLSSPHRGILLTGMYPEHSGVPLNCNANRPISSLREDATCISDVFSQAGYNCAYIGKLHVDCPTPNDPERPGKYVEDRVPAWDAYTPAERRHGFDYWYSYGTYDVHKHPHYWDTEGVKHEINEWSPEHEADKAISYLRNEGNVR
;
A
#
# COMPACT_ATOMS: atom_id res chain seq x y z
N PRO A 1 14.96 14.75 7.85
CA PRO A 1 14.45 14.70 6.48
C PRO A 1 13.08 14.04 6.44
N ASN A 2 12.22 14.45 5.50
CA ASN A 2 10.97 13.74 5.23
C ASN A 2 11.24 12.52 4.34
N VAL A 3 10.47 11.45 4.54
CA VAL A 3 10.53 10.23 3.75
C VAL A 3 9.16 10.00 3.11
N ILE A 4 9.13 9.83 1.79
CA ILE A 4 7.92 9.49 1.04
C ILE A 4 8.20 8.17 0.33
N TYR A 5 7.36 7.16 0.60
CA TYR A 5 7.40 5.89 -0.08
C TYR A 5 6.15 5.73 -0.94
N ILE A 6 6.35 5.59 -2.26
CA ILE A 6 5.26 5.40 -3.22
C ILE A 6 5.36 3.98 -3.78
N PHE A 7 4.30 3.22 -3.61
CA PHE A 7 4.23 1.83 -4.04
C PHE A 7 2.99 1.59 -4.92
N PRO A 8 3.12 1.68 -6.26
CA PRO A 8 2.03 1.33 -7.18
C PRO A 8 1.75 -0.17 -7.13
N ASP A 9 0.50 -0.56 -6.87
CA ASP A 9 0.10 -1.96 -6.90
C ASP A 9 0.17 -2.51 -8.33
N GLN A 10 0.74 -3.70 -8.48
CA GLN A 10 0.79 -4.47 -9.73
C GLN A 10 1.48 -3.74 -10.92
N MET A 11 2.24 -2.68 -10.66
CA MET A 11 3.02 -2.01 -11.70
C MET A 11 4.23 -2.86 -12.09
N ARG A 12 4.26 -3.30 -13.35
CA ARG A 12 5.39 -4.10 -13.84
C ARG A 12 6.60 -3.22 -14.17
N ASN A 13 7.79 -3.77 -13.97
CA ASN A 13 9.05 -3.06 -14.19
C ASN A 13 9.17 -2.45 -15.61
N HIS A 14 8.65 -3.13 -16.62
CA HIS A 14 8.72 -2.66 -18.02
C HIS A 14 7.80 -1.47 -18.31
N ALA A 15 6.80 -1.20 -17.46
CA ALA A 15 5.80 -0.16 -17.68
C ALA A 15 6.27 1.24 -17.24
N MET A 16 7.49 1.62 -17.66
CA MET A 16 8.07 2.94 -17.43
C MET A 16 8.73 3.43 -18.72
N GLY A 17 8.38 4.65 -19.14
CA GLY A 17 8.82 5.22 -20.43
C GLY A 17 10.33 5.42 -20.53
N PHE A 18 10.98 5.78 -19.42
CA PHE A 18 12.42 6.05 -19.39
C PHE A 18 13.29 4.85 -19.78
N TRP A 19 12.79 3.62 -19.77
CA TRP A 19 13.54 2.46 -20.26
C TRP A 19 13.90 2.55 -21.75
N LYS A 20 13.21 3.40 -22.50
CA LYS A 20 13.51 3.64 -23.92
C LYS A 20 14.53 4.75 -24.17
N GLU A 21 14.84 5.54 -23.14
CA GLU A 21 15.79 6.64 -23.25
C GLU A 21 17.23 6.14 -23.20
N ALA A 22 18.10 6.86 -23.92
CA ALA A 22 19.54 6.59 -23.89
C ALA A 22 20.08 6.72 -22.46
N GLY A 23 20.94 5.78 -22.06
CA GLY A 23 21.50 5.71 -20.71
C GLY A 23 20.71 4.77 -19.77
N PHE A 24 19.38 4.68 -19.90
CA PHE A 24 18.59 3.67 -19.18
C PHE A 24 18.46 2.37 -19.99
N ARG A 25 18.20 2.49 -21.30
CA ARG A 25 18.06 1.34 -22.17
C ARG A 25 19.27 0.40 -22.17
N ASP A 26 20.47 0.97 -22.10
CA ASP A 26 21.72 0.19 -22.14
C ASP A 26 22.04 -0.46 -20.77
N ALA A 27 21.33 -0.08 -19.70
CA ALA A 27 21.49 -0.62 -18.37
C ALA A 27 20.62 -1.86 -18.09
N VAL A 28 19.73 -2.23 -19.02
CA VAL A 28 18.78 -3.34 -18.87
C VAL A 28 18.81 -4.26 -20.09
N ASN A 29 18.36 -5.51 -19.92
CA ASN A 29 18.33 -6.52 -20.98
C ASN A 29 16.91 -6.80 -21.51
N PHE A 30 16.00 -5.83 -21.34
CA PHE A 30 14.63 -5.91 -21.82
C PHE A 30 14.21 -4.64 -22.57
N GLU A 31 13.16 -4.73 -23.34
CA GLU A 31 12.52 -3.59 -23.97
C GLU A 31 11.39 -3.04 -23.08
N GLY A 32 11.37 -1.72 -22.86
CA GLY A 32 10.29 -1.06 -22.12
C GLY A 32 8.96 -1.09 -22.90
N ASP A 33 7.86 -1.15 -22.17
CA ASP A 33 6.51 -1.11 -22.75
C ASP A 33 6.25 0.21 -23.50
N PRO A 34 5.33 0.23 -24.48
CA PRO A 34 4.94 1.44 -25.18
C PRO A 34 4.00 2.31 -24.31
N VAL A 35 4.52 2.76 -23.17
CA VAL A 35 3.80 3.60 -22.19
C VAL A 35 4.34 5.02 -22.20
N HIS A 36 3.54 5.95 -21.69
CA HIS A 36 3.88 7.35 -21.55
C HIS A 36 3.86 7.75 -20.08
N THR A 37 5.04 7.97 -19.49
CA THR A 37 5.23 8.25 -18.06
C THR A 37 6.11 9.49 -17.83
N PRO A 38 5.71 10.69 -18.32
CA PRO A 38 6.61 11.85 -18.40
C PRO A 38 7.12 12.32 -17.05
N ASN A 39 6.35 12.16 -15.97
CA ASN A 39 6.78 12.54 -14.65
C ASN A 39 7.79 11.57 -14.05
N LEU A 40 7.60 10.25 -14.25
CA LEU A 40 8.57 9.23 -13.87
C LEU A 40 9.86 9.35 -14.70
N ASP A 41 9.73 9.62 -16.02
CA ASP A 41 10.85 9.80 -16.92
C ASP A 41 11.74 10.98 -16.49
N ARG A 42 11.12 12.09 -16.06
CA ARG A 42 11.85 13.23 -15.49
C ARG A 42 12.48 12.87 -14.15
N PHE A 43 11.74 12.24 -13.26
CA PHE A 43 12.21 11.85 -11.93
C PHE A 43 13.38 10.87 -12.00
N ALA A 44 13.36 9.93 -12.93
CA ALA A 44 14.45 8.97 -13.14
C ALA A 44 15.79 9.65 -13.43
N LYS A 45 15.78 10.79 -14.15
CA LYS A 45 17.00 11.56 -14.49
C LYS A 45 17.66 12.23 -13.30
N GLU A 46 16.92 12.43 -12.22
CA GLU A 46 17.36 13.11 -10.98
C GLU A 46 17.47 12.11 -9.80
N SER A 47 17.39 10.81 -10.09
CA SER A 47 17.27 9.77 -9.08
C SER A 47 18.27 8.63 -9.28
N VAL A 48 18.42 7.79 -8.28
CA VAL A 48 19.06 6.48 -8.42
C VAL A 48 18.03 5.47 -8.91
N VAL A 49 18.26 4.91 -10.09
CA VAL A 49 17.39 3.87 -10.68
C VAL A 49 18.02 2.49 -10.41
N LEU A 50 17.29 1.66 -9.65
CA LEU A 50 17.70 0.29 -9.34
C LEU A 50 17.21 -0.64 -10.45
N THR A 51 18.10 -1.01 -11.37
CA THR A 51 17.76 -1.79 -12.57
C THR A 51 17.49 -3.27 -12.33
N SER A 52 17.93 -3.79 -11.18
CA SER A 52 17.86 -5.21 -10.82
C SER A 52 17.22 -5.46 -9.48
N ALA A 53 16.35 -4.55 -9.02
CA ALA A 53 15.59 -4.76 -7.80
C ALA A 53 14.56 -5.88 -7.97
N MET A 54 14.51 -6.79 -7.00
CA MET A 54 13.61 -7.94 -7.01
C MET A 54 12.78 -7.99 -5.73
N SER A 55 11.52 -8.40 -5.88
CA SER A 55 10.66 -8.74 -4.75
C SER A 55 10.97 -10.16 -4.25
N ASN A 56 11.10 -10.32 -2.94
CA ASN A 56 11.30 -11.66 -2.34
C ASN A 56 10.05 -12.55 -2.49
N CYS A 57 8.87 -11.94 -2.56
CA CYS A 57 7.61 -12.63 -2.81
C CYS A 57 6.67 -11.68 -3.58
N PRO A 58 6.57 -11.81 -4.91
CA PRO A 58 5.77 -10.89 -5.74
C PRO A 58 4.27 -11.23 -5.70
N LEU A 59 3.73 -11.37 -4.51
CA LEU A 59 2.31 -11.61 -4.22
C LEU A 59 1.82 -10.52 -3.24
N SER A 60 0.63 -9.99 -3.44
CA SER A 60 0.11 -8.79 -2.78
C SER A 60 0.37 -8.74 -1.26
N SER A 61 -0.36 -9.54 -0.46
CA SER A 61 -0.22 -9.48 1.00
C SER A 61 1.17 -9.86 1.52
N PRO A 62 1.81 -10.94 1.05
CA PRO A 62 3.17 -11.29 1.49
C PRO A 62 4.17 -10.18 1.22
N HIS A 63 4.14 -9.59 0.01
CA HIS A 63 5.04 -8.47 -0.31
C HIS A 63 4.83 -7.26 0.60
N ARG A 64 3.57 -6.94 0.90
CA ARG A 64 3.22 -5.83 1.82
C ARG A 64 3.67 -6.10 3.25
N GLY A 65 3.55 -7.33 3.72
CA GLY A 65 4.11 -7.76 4.99
C GLY A 65 5.64 -7.60 5.05
N ILE A 66 6.34 -8.01 3.98
CA ILE A 66 7.80 -7.81 3.83
C ILE A 66 8.14 -6.31 3.85
N LEU A 67 7.41 -5.51 3.08
CA LEU A 67 7.63 -4.07 2.98
C LEU A 67 7.51 -3.36 4.33
N LEU A 68 6.49 -3.71 5.11
CA LEU A 68 6.24 -3.09 6.40
C LEU A 68 7.25 -3.54 7.47
N THR A 69 7.65 -4.82 7.47
CA THR A 69 8.41 -5.42 8.57
C THR A 69 9.87 -5.72 8.27
N GLY A 70 10.26 -5.82 6.99
CA GLY A 70 11.55 -6.35 6.58
C GLY A 70 11.70 -7.87 6.79
N MET A 71 10.65 -8.58 7.21
CA MET A 71 10.67 -10.02 7.48
C MET A 71 10.16 -10.82 6.29
N TYR A 72 10.63 -12.07 6.15
CA TYR A 72 10.02 -13.01 5.21
C TYR A 72 8.57 -13.33 5.58
N PRO A 73 7.72 -13.75 4.61
CA PRO A 73 6.28 -13.94 4.80
C PRO A 73 5.90 -14.79 6.02
N GLU A 74 6.60 -15.89 6.25
CA GLU A 74 6.36 -16.79 7.37
C GLU A 74 6.60 -16.12 8.73
N HIS A 75 7.58 -15.22 8.80
CA HIS A 75 7.93 -14.50 10.02
C HIS A 75 7.05 -13.28 10.27
N SER A 76 6.59 -12.62 9.19
CA SER A 76 5.67 -11.49 9.31
C SER A 76 4.23 -11.93 9.65
N GLY A 77 3.91 -13.22 9.47
CA GLY A 77 2.56 -13.78 9.62
C GLY A 77 1.71 -13.70 8.35
N VAL A 78 2.30 -13.29 7.22
CA VAL A 78 1.58 -13.09 5.95
C VAL A 78 2.11 -14.01 4.84
N PRO A 79 2.02 -15.35 4.99
CA PRO A 79 2.55 -16.28 3.99
C PRO A 79 1.73 -16.34 2.69
N LEU A 80 0.47 -15.94 2.72
CA LEU A 80 -0.47 -15.93 1.61
C LEU A 80 -1.27 -14.64 1.56
N ASN A 81 -2.00 -14.41 0.47
CA ASN A 81 -2.95 -13.30 0.42
C ASN A 81 -4.01 -13.44 1.51
N CYS A 82 -4.20 -12.36 2.27
CA CYS A 82 -5.18 -12.30 3.34
C CYS A 82 -6.60 -12.33 2.78
N ASN A 83 -7.41 -13.25 3.27
CA ASN A 83 -8.85 -13.29 3.06
C ASN A 83 -9.54 -14.15 4.13
N ALA A 84 -10.86 -14.13 4.20
CA ALA A 84 -11.63 -14.83 5.23
C ALA A 84 -11.42 -16.36 5.28
N ASN A 85 -10.98 -16.97 4.18
CA ASN A 85 -10.68 -18.41 4.13
C ASN A 85 -9.22 -18.74 4.51
N ARG A 86 -8.43 -17.74 4.84
CA ARG A 86 -7.00 -17.89 5.21
C ARG A 86 -6.71 -17.17 6.53
N PRO A 87 -7.31 -17.58 7.63
CA PRO A 87 -7.19 -16.87 8.91
C PRO A 87 -5.77 -16.85 9.48
N ILE A 88 -4.90 -17.74 9.01
CA ILE A 88 -3.48 -17.77 9.40
C ILE A 88 -2.65 -16.70 8.70
N SER A 89 -3.16 -16.07 7.65
CA SER A 89 -2.44 -15.03 6.90
C SER A 89 -2.94 -13.66 7.34
N SER A 90 -2.27 -13.12 8.33
CA SER A 90 -2.50 -11.76 8.86
C SER A 90 -1.21 -11.24 9.48
N LEU A 91 -0.93 -9.95 9.32
CA LEU A 91 0.23 -9.35 9.95
C LEU A 91 0.20 -9.56 11.46
N ARG A 92 1.31 -10.03 12.02
CA ARG A 92 1.42 -10.27 13.46
C ARG A 92 1.29 -8.97 14.23
N GLU A 93 0.55 -9.00 15.33
CA GLU A 93 0.36 -7.83 16.21
C GLU A 93 1.66 -7.40 16.90
N ASP A 94 2.55 -8.35 17.17
CA ASP A 94 3.84 -8.12 17.80
C ASP A 94 4.97 -7.83 16.79
N ALA A 95 4.67 -7.75 15.48
CA ALA A 95 5.65 -7.39 14.48
C ALA A 95 6.02 -5.90 14.61
N THR A 96 7.31 -5.62 14.54
CA THR A 96 7.79 -4.23 14.43
C THR A 96 7.77 -3.82 12.98
N CYS A 97 7.00 -2.81 12.65
CA CYS A 97 6.94 -2.22 11.33
C CYS A 97 7.87 -1.00 11.21
N ILE A 98 8.21 -0.65 9.98
CA ILE A 98 9.03 0.54 9.70
C ILE A 98 8.39 1.81 10.28
N SER A 99 7.08 1.89 10.27
CA SER A 99 6.31 3.00 10.85
C SER A 99 6.45 3.09 12.37
N ASP A 100 6.53 1.96 13.09
CA ASP A 100 6.79 1.95 14.52
C ASP A 100 8.15 2.57 14.82
N VAL A 101 9.17 2.23 14.02
CA VAL A 101 10.53 2.76 14.18
C VAL A 101 10.58 4.26 13.89
N PHE A 102 9.92 4.71 12.83
CA PHE A 102 9.85 6.14 12.50
C PHE A 102 9.06 6.93 13.56
N SER A 103 7.92 6.40 14.01
CA SER A 103 7.11 7.03 15.06
C SER A 103 7.91 7.17 16.37
N GLN A 104 8.64 6.13 16.80
CA GLN A 104 9.54 6.18 17.96
C GLN A 104 10.67 7.21 17.79
N ALA A 105 11.09 7.45 16.56
CA ALA A 105 12.07 8.49 16.23
C ALA A 105 11.48 9.91 16.12
N GLY A 106 10.19 10.08 16.41
CA GLY A 106 9.47 11.36 16.42
C GLY A 106 8.94 11.82 15.07
N TYR A 107 8.79 10.91 14.10
CA TYR A 107 8.13 11.21 12.84
C TYR A 107 6.61 11.07 12.99
N ASN A 108 5.87 11.93 12.29
CA ASN A 108 4.46 11.69 12.01
C ASN A 108 4.36 10.76 10.80
N CYS A 109 3.71 9.63 10.98
CA CYS A 109 3.63 8.58 9.96
C CYS A 109 2.23 8.54 9.34
N ALA A 110 2.15 8.51 8.01
CA ALA A 110 0.89 8.41 7.28
C ALA A 110 0.85 7.15 6.42
N TYR A 111 -0.32 6.52 6.35
CA TYR A 111 -0.62 5.47 5.40
C TYR A 111 -1.83 5.86 4.54
N ILE A 112 -1.70 5.76 3.23
CA ILE A 112 -2.76 6.10 2.27
C ILE A 112 -2.83 4.99 1.22
N GLY A 113 -4.03 4.48 0.95
CA GLY A 113 -4.28 3.47 -0.07
C GLY A 113 -4.40 2.04 0.45
N LYS A 114 -4.17 1.06 -0.41
CA LYS A 114 -4.35 -0.37 -0.15
C LYS A 114 -3.38 -0.91 0.90
N LEU A 115 -3.91 -1.58 1.93
CA LEU A 115 -3.10 -2.24 2.95
C LEU A 115 -2.91 -3.74 2.72
N HIS A 116 -3.98 -4.50 2.70
CA HIS A 116 -4.06 -5.94 2.42
C HIS A 116 -3.11 -6.84 3.24
N VAL A 117 -2.92 -6.53 4.51
CA VAL A 117 -2.16 -7.39 5.43
C VAL A 117 -2.97 -7.88 6.63
N ASP A 118 -4.25 -7.49 6.71
CA ASP A 118 -5.20 -7.98 7.70
C ASP A 118 -6.13 -9.03 7.12
N CYS A 119 -6.44 -10.04 7.92
CA CYS A 119 -7.45 -11.02 7.58
C CYS A 119 -8.86 -10.48 7.92
N PRO A 120 -9.79 -10.44 6.95
CA PRO A 120 -11.17 -10.07 7.23
C PRO A 120 -11.80 -11.03 8.23
N THR A 121 -12.50 -10.49 9.23
CA THR A 121 -13.30 -11.30 10.16
C THR A 121 -14.71 -11.48 9.61
N PRO A 122 -15.21 -12.69 9.50
CA PRO A 122 -16.59 -12.93 9.09
C PRO A 122 -17.59 -12.22 10.00
N ASN A 123 -18.59 -11.58 9.39
CA ASN A 123 -19.78 -11.07 10.09
C ASN A 123 -19.49 -10.24 11.35
N ASP A 124 -18.59 -9.29 11.26
CA ASP A 124 -18.37 -8.34 12.34
C ASP A 124 -19.26 -7.10 12.14
N PRO A 125 -20.45 -7.01 12.77
CA PRO A 125 -21.36 -5.88 12.59
C PRO A 125 -20.83 -4.60 13.23
N GLU A 126 -19.86 -4.67 14.15
CA GLU A 126 -19.26 -3.53 14.83
C GLU A 126 -18.13 -2.91 13.99
N ARG A 127 -17.69 -3.62 12.95
CA ARG A 127 -16.62 -3.20 12.05
C ARG A 127 -17.10 -3.19 10.62
N PRO A 128 -17.83 -2.14 10.20
CA PRO A 128 -18.35 -2.05 8.85
C PRO A 128 -17.20 -2.14 7.84
N GLY A 129 -17.37 -2.96 6.82
CA GLY A 129 -16.34 -3.25 5.81
C GLY A 129 -15.66 -4.59 5.97
N LYS A 130 -15.90 -5.30 7.05
CA LYS A 130 -15.58 -6.72 7.17
C LYS A 130 -16.80 -7.51 6.73
N TYR A 131 -16.87 -7.79 5.44
CA TYR A 131 -17.97 -8.57 4.88
C TYR A 131 -17.55 -10.00 4.66
N VAL A 132 -18.42 -10.90 5.02
CA VAL A 132 -18.49 -12.18 4.37
C VAL A 132 -19.82 -12.19 3.62
N GLU A 133 -19.77 -12.05 2.33
CA GLU A 133 -20.88 -12.50 1.50
C GLU A 133 -20.94 -14.03 1.63
N ASP A 134 -22.15 -14.58 1.79
CA ASP A 134 -22.36 -16.01 1.81
C ASP A 134 -21.67 -16.66 0.60
N ARG A 135 -20.71 -17.54 0.86
CA ARG A 135 -19.95 -18.34 -0.12
C ARG A 135 -18.82 -17.64 -0.88
N VAL A 136 -18.56 -16.33 -0.65
CA VAL A 136 -17.41 -15.65 -1.24
C VAL A 136 -16.46 -15.23 -0.12
N PRO A 137 -15.16 -15.55 -0.19
CA PRO A 137 -14.20 -15.08 0.80
C PRO A 137 -14.20 -13.56 0.80
N ALA A 138 -14.43 -12.94 1.95
CA ALA A 138 -14.21 -11.53 2.08
C ALA A 138 -12.71 -11.24 1.99
N TRP A 139 -12.36 -10.30 1.17
CA TRP A 139 -10.99 -9.88 0.95
C TRP A 139 -10.69 -8.55 1.64
N ASP A 140 -11.71 -7.73 1.78
CA ASP A 140 -11.55 -6.41 2.35
C ASP A 140 -11.54 -6.46 3.88
N ALA A 141 -10.69 -5.66 4.51
CA ALA A 141 -10.57 -5.62 5.95
C ALA A 141 -10.42 -4.17 6.43
N TYR A 142 -11.22 -3.81 7.44
CA TYR A 142 -10.96 -2.66 8.26
C TYR A 142 -9.77 -2.94 9.19
N THR A 143 -8.85 -1.99 9.28
CA THR A 143 -7.71 -2.07 10.20
C THR A 143 -7.95 -1.15 11.39
N PRO A 144 -8.24 -1.70 12.58
CA PRO A 144 -8.47 -0.90 13.77
C PRO A 144 -7.20 -0.21 14.25
N ALA A 145 -7.34 0.85 15.05
CA ALA A 145 -6.24 1.74 15.42
C ALA A 145 -5.07 0.99 16.08
N GLU A 146 -5.35 0.01 16.92
CA GLU A 146 -4.35 -0.80 17.63
C GLU A 146 -3.49 -1.68 16.70
N ARG A 147 -3.91 -1.86 15.44
CA ARG A 147 -3.19 -2.65 14.44
C ARG A 147 -2.49 -1.79 13.36
N ARG A 148 -2.43 -0.48 13.55
CA ARG A 148 -1.87 0.45 12.53
C ARG A 148 -0.37 0.68 12.67
N HIS A 149 0.31 0.00 13.59
CA HIS A 149 1.77 -0.03 13.69
C HIS A 149 2.44 1.35 13.58
N GLY A 150 2.06 2.29 14.47
CA GLY A 150 2.71 3.60 14.54
C GLY A 150 2.32 4.60 13.46
N PHE A 151 1.32 4.30 12.61
CA PHE A 151 0.75 5.29 11.70
C PHE A 151 -0.24 6.20 12.43
N ASP A 152 0.05 7.51 12.44
CA ASP A 152 -0.76 8.56 13.07
C ASP A 152 -1.92 9.01 12.16
N TYR A 153 -1.64 9.13 10.86
CA TYR A 153 -2.64 9.45 9.85
C TYR A 153 -2.97 8.19 9.03
N TRP A 154 -4.26 7.92 8.93
CA TRP A 154 -4.75 6.71 8.27
C TRP A 154 -5.84 7.03 7.25
N TYR A 155 -5.65 6.57 6.02
CA TYR A 155 -6.65 6.65 4.97
C TYR A 155 -6.51 5.44 4.04
N SER A 156 -7.12 4.31 4.40
CA SER A 156 -6.77 3.02 3.83
C SER A 156 -7.98 2.11 3.64
N TYR A 157 -7.80 1.12 2.81
CA TYR A 157 -8.72 -0.01 2.61
C TYR A 157 -7.92 -1.32 2.60
N GLY A 158 -8.62 -2.46 2.69
CA GLY A 158 -8.00 -3.78 2.61
C GLY A 158 -7.55 -4.10 1.18
N THR A 159 -8.41 -4.76 0.40
CA THR A 159 -8.06 -5.14 -0.98
C THR A 159 -9.23 -5.15 -1.95
N TYR A 160 -10.28 -4.46 -1.65
CA TYR A 160 -11.43 -4.41 -2.55
C TYR A 160 -11.17 -3.40 -3.67
N ASP A 161 -10.55 -3.86 -4.74
CA ASP A 161 -10.04 -3.02 -5.85
C ASP A 161 -11.16 -2.48 -6.75
N VAL A 162 -11.97 -1.56 -6.24
CA VAL A 162 -12.99 -0.84 -7.00
C VAL A 162 -12.47 0.55 -7.33
N HIS A 163 -11.74 0.67 -8.42
CA HIS A 163 -10.97 1.88 -8.72
C HIS A 163 -11.78 3.12 -9.09
N LYS A 164 -13.03 2.98 -9.54
CA LYS A 164 -13.88 4.13 -9.92
C LYS A 164 -14.81 4.58 -8.81
N HIS A 165 -15.10 3.69 -7.87
CA HIS A 165 -15.93 3.94 -6.70
C HIS A 165 -15.25 3.32 -5.48
N PRO A 166 -14.03 3.79 -5.13
CA PRO A 166 -13.28 3.26 -4.01
C PRO A 166 -13.93 3.67 -2.70
N HIS A 167 -13.56 2.94 -1.64
CA HIS A 167 -13.84 3.37 -0.29
C HIS A 167 -12.57 3.33 0.56
N TYR A 168 -12.56 4.11 1.61
CA TYR A 168 -11.45 4.19 2.56
C TYR A 168 -11.99 4.35 3.98
N TRP A 169 -11.24 3.88 4.95
CA TRP A 169 -11.45 4.24 6.35
C TRP A 169 -10.39 5.25 6.76
N ASP A 170 -10.83 6.32 7.40
CA ASP A 170 -9.95 7.36 7.91
C ASP A 170 -9.35 7.02 9.29
N THR A 171 -8.64 7.98 9.87
CA THR A 171 -7.99 7.86 11.17
C THR A 171 -9.00 7.55 12.27
N GLU A 172 -10.16 8.13 12.24
CA GLU A 172 -11.26 7.92 13.20
C GLU A 172 -12.05 6.62 12.94
N GLY A 173 -11.76 5.91 11.85
CA GLY A 173 -12.43 4.69 11.45
C GLY A 173 -13.74 4.93 10.69
N VAL A 174 -13.98 6.16 10.24
CA VAL A 174 -15.14 6.48 9.41
C VAL A 174 -14.92 6.01 7.98
N LYS A 175 -15.89 5.30 7.42
CA LYS A 175 -15.87 4.85 6.03
C LYS A 175 -16.32 5.96 5.09
N HIS A 176 -15.49 6.25 4.11
CA HIS A 176 -15.77 7.19 3.02
C HIS A 176 -15.94 6.44 1.71
N GLU A 177 -17.06 6.63 1.05
CA GLU A 177 -17.30 6.13 -0.31
C GLU A 177 -17.07 7.27 -1.30
N ILE A 178 -16.22 7.04 -2.27
CA ILE A 178 -15.70 8.05 -3.18
C ILE A 178 -16.18 7.74 -4.60
N ASN A 179 -16.54 8.78 -5.34
CA ASN A 179 -16.94 8.65 -6.75
C ASN A 179 -15.90 9.30 -7.66
N GLU A 180 -14.66 8.85 -7.54
CA GLU A 180 -13.50 9.35 -8.27
C GLU A 180 -12.57 8.20 -8.65
N TRP A 181 -11.61 8.47 -9.52
CA TRP A 181 -10.57 7.53 -9.86
C TRP A 181 -9.56 7.39 -8.68
N SER A 182 -9.42 6.18 -8.14
CA SER A 182 -8.67 5.94 -6.90
C SER A 182 -7.23 6.49 -6.90
N PRO A 183 -6.41 6.35 -7.96
CA PRO A 183 -5.05 6.90 -7.93
C PRO A 183 -4.99 8.43 -7.84
N GLU A 184 -5.93 9.14 -8.47
CA GLU A 184 -6.03 10.61 -8.36
C GLU A 184 -6.45 11.01 -6.96
N HIS A 185 -7.48 10.36 -6.42
CA HIS A 185 -7.95 10.61 -5.06
C HIS A 185 -6.87 10.37 -4.01
N GLU A 186 -6.14 9.26 -4.11
CA GLU A 186 -5.04 8.92 -3.19
C GLU A 186 -3.88 9.93 -3.31
N ALA A 187 -3.56 10.37 -4.52
CA ALA A 187 -2.57 11.42 -4.74
C ALA A 187 -2.99 12.74 -4.11
N ASP A 188 -4.24 13.15 -4.25
CA ASP A 188 -4.76 14.38 -3.64
C ASP A 188 -4.77 14.30 -2.12
N LYS A 189 -5.11 13.15 -1.53
CA LYS A 189 -5.00 12.92 -0.09
C LYS A 189 -3.56 13.01 0.40
N ALA A 190 -2.61 12.42 -0.34
CA ALA A 190 -1.20 12.50 0.00
C ALA A 190 -0.67 13.95 -0.08
N ILE A 191 -1.03 14.69 -1.12
CA ILE A 191 -0.66 16.09 -1.29
C ILE A 191 -1.24 16.95 -0.16
N SER A 192 -2.52 16.75 0.17
CA SER A 192 -3.19 17.46 1.27
C SER A 192 -2.51 17.21 2.61
N TYR A 193 -2.16 15.95 2.90
CA TYR A 193 -1.39 15.60 4.09
C TYR A 193 -0.01 16.27 4.11
N LEU A 194 0.73 16.23 3.00
CA LEU A 194 2.06 16.85 2.90
C LEU A 194 2.02 18.38 3.09
N ARG A 195 0.95 19.02 2.63
CA ARG A 195 0.70 20.47 2.81
C ARG A 195 0.15 20.82 4.18
N ASN A 196 -0.14 19.82 5.00
CA ASN A 196 -0.82 19.99 6.30
C ASN A 196 -2.16 20.72 6.19
N GLU A 197 -2.89 20.48 5.12
CA GLU A 197 -4.23 21.02 4.92
C GLU A 197 -5.18 20.42 5.95
N GLY A 198 -5.91 21.26 6.68
CA GLY A 198 -6.81 20.82 7.75
C GLY A 198 -6.10 20.44 9.07
N ASN A 199 -4.82 20.78 9.24
CA ASN A 199 -4.01 20.47 10.44
C ASN A 199 -4.01 18.97 10.79
N VAL A 200 -3.81 18.11 9.80
CA VAL A 200 -3.84 16.65 9.93
C VAL A 200 -2.50 16.00 10.36
N ARG A 201 -1.48 16.82 10.65
CA ARG A 201 -0.18 16.39 11.17
C ARG A 201 -0.07 16.62 12.66
#